data_1d7be87f49c851b46285a39a490daa9f
#
_entry.id   1d7be87f49c851b46285a39a490daa9f
#
_cell.length_a   1.000
_cell.length_b   1.000
_cell.length_c   1.000
_cell.angle_alpha   90.00
_cell.angle_beta   90.00
_cell.angle_gamma   90.00
#
_symmetry.space_group_name_H-M   'P 1'
#
loop_
_entity.id
_entity.type
_entity.pdbx_description
1 polymer ?
#
loop_
_entity_poly.entity_id
_entity_poly.type
_entity_poly.pdbx_seq_one_letter_code
_entity_poly.pdbx_strand_id
1 'polypeptide(L)'
;MLDGRRKSVQPMAGRLPDGNMQALQQFVNQSPWDPLPVWRRIAERLSGVVRPEVWVVDDVSFPKCGTASVGVARQYCGAVGKRANCQVAVSAHAATDTASCPLNWQLYLPREW
;
A
#
# COMPACT_ATOMS: atom_id res chain seq x y z
N MET A 1 13.17 -12.39 0.13
CA MET A 1 12.22 -11.57 0.93
C MET A 1 12.59 -11.73 2.40
N LEU A 2 12.87 -10.65 3.10
CA LEU A 2 13.15 -10.73 4.54
C LEU A 2 11.86 -11.12 5.27
N ASP A 3 11.85 -12.29 5.89
CA ASP A 3 10.71 -12.77 6.65
C ASP A 3 10.55 -11.95 7.94
N GLY A 4 9.32 -11.65 8.33
CA GLY A 4 9.04 -10.91 9.55
C GLY A 4 7.58 -10.61 9.76
N ARG A 5 7.09 -10.96 10.93
CA ARG A 5 5.69 -10.78 11.33
C ARG A 5 5.27 -9.31 11.40
N ARG A 6 6.16 -8.40 11.82
CA ARG A 6 5.89 -6.97 11.92
C ARG A 6 6.57 -6.21 10.79
N LYS A 7 5.80 -5.40 10.07
CA LYS A 7 6.25 -4.62 8.90
C LYS A 7 6.24 -3.11 9.16
N SER A 8 6.26 -2.67 10.42
CA SER A 8 6.48 -1.27 10.77
C SER A 8 7.95 -0.90 10.62
N VAL A 9 8.23 0.40 10.52
CA VAL A 9 9.57 0.95 10.18
C VAL A 9 10.67 0.40 11.09
N GLN A 10 10.45 0.36 12.40
CA GLN A 10 11.46 -0.10 13.36
C GLN A 10 11.86 -1.58 13.17
N PRO A 11 10.93 -2.55 13.11
CA PRO A 11 11.30 -3.94 12.82
C PRO A 11 11.89 -4.14 11.42
N MET A 12 11.53 -3.32 10.43
CA MET A 12 12.15 -3.39 9.10
C MET A 12 13.61 -2.91 9.14
N ALA A 13 13.87 -1.78 9.80
CA ALA A 13 15.21 -1.26 9.98
C ALA A 13 16.13 -2.27 10.70
N GLY A 14 15.63 -2.93 11.75
CA GLY A 14 16.40 -3.93 12.51
C GLY A 14 16.78 -5.20 11.73
N ARG A 15 16.27 -5.40 10.52
CA ARG A 15 16.63 -6.53 9.63
C ARG A 15 17.65 -6.17 8.56
N LEU A 16 17.97 -4.90 8.42
CA LEU A 16 18.97 -4.42 7.49
C LEU A 16 20.32 -4.32 8.21
N PRO A 17 21.45 -4.71 7.57
CA PRO A 17 22.77 -4.65 8.19
C PRO A 17 23.13 -3.26 8.75
N ASP A 18 22.76 -2.20 8.01
CA ASP A 18 22.98 -0.79 8.37
C ASP A 18 21.66 -0.06 8.61
N GLY A 19 20.66 -0.77 9.12
CA GLY A 19 19.29 -0.27 9.23
C GLY A 19 19.15 0.86 10.24
N ASN A 20 18.92 2.08 9.75
CA ASN A 20 18.61 3.25 10.57
C ASN A 20 17.11 3.55 10.50
N MET A 21 16.42 3.42 11.63
CA MET A 21 14.98 3.66 11.73
C MET A 21 14.60 5.10 11.32
N GLN A 22 15.37 6.09 11.74
CA GLN A 22 15.08 7.49 11.42
C GLN A 22 15.26 7.78 9.94
N ALA A 23 16.34 7.29 9.33
CA ALA A 23 16.57 7.44 7.90
C ALA A 23 15.47 6.76 7.07
N LEU A 24 15.05 5.56 7.46
CA LEU A 24 13.97 4.84 6.79
C LEU A 24 12.63 5.55 6.94
N GLN A 25 12.33 6.09 8.13
CA GLN A 25 11.13 6.87 8.38
C GLN A 25 11.12 8.19 7.59
N GLN A 26 12.24 8.89 7.55
CA GLN A 26 12.40 10.13 6.78
C GLN A 26 12.25 9.86 5.28
N PHE A 27 12.85 8.78 4.78
CA PHE A 27 12.68 8.36 3.38
C PHE A 27 11.19 8.17 3.02
N VAL A 28 10.44 7.44 3.84
CA VAL A 28 9.01 7.17 3.58
C VAL A 28 8.16 8.43 3.67
N ASN A 29 8.45 9.33 4.63
CA ASN A 29 7.58 10.46 4.94
C ASN A 29 7.92 11.74 4.17
N GLN A 30 9.18 11.98 3.84
CA GLN A 30 9.66 13.29 3.40
C GLN A 30 10.45 13.28 2.10
N SER A 31 10.95 12.12 1.65
CA SER A 31 11.73 12.09 0.41
C SER A 31 10.83 12.28 -0.82
N PRO A 32 11.14 13.24 -1.69
CA PRO A 32 10.34 13.55 -2.87
C PRO A 32 10.64 12.57 -4.01
N TRP A 33 10.45 11.28 -3.78
CA TRP A 33 10.68 10.27 -4.82
C TRP A 33 9.37 9.93 -5.55
N ASP A 34 9.49 9.70 -6.86
CA ASP A 34 8.38 9.25 -7.68
C ASP A 34 8.21 7.72 -7.56
N PRO A 35 7.08 7.21 -7.08
CA PRO A 35 6.84 5.78 -6.98
C PRO A 35 6.58 5.09 -8.33
N LEU A 36 6.19 5.82 -9.37
CA LEU A 36 5.78 5.23 -10.66
C LEU A 36 6.88 4.39 -11.33
N PRO A 37 8.14 4.83 -11.42
CA PRO A 37 9.21 4.00 -11.98
C PRO A 37 9.45 2.71 -11.21
N VAL A 38 9.31 2.77 -9.87
CA VAL A 38 9.46 1.60 -9.00
C VAL A 38 8.33 0.61 -9.25
N TRP A 39 7.09 1.07 -9.30
CA TRP A 39 5.92 0.22 -9.58
C TRP A 39 6.00 -0.42 -10.96
N ARG A 40 6.38 0.33 -11.99
CA ARG A 40 6.61 -0.22 -13.34
C ARG A 40 7.63 -1.35 -13.32
N ARG A 41 8.77 -1.14 -12.68
CA ARG A 41 9.83 -2.14 -12.60
C ARG A 41 9.41 -3.39 -11.81
N ILE A 42 8.61 -3.22 -10.76
CA ILE A 42 8.00 -4.33 -10.02
C ILE A 42 7.04 -5.09 -10.92
N ALA A 43 6.13 -4.39 -11.61
CA ALA A 43 5.14 -4.98 -12.50
C ALA A 43 5.81 -5.77 -13.65
N GLU A 44 6.82 -5.19 -14.30
CA GLU A 44 7.57 -5.85 -15.38
C GLU A 44 8.25 -7.15 -14.91
N ARG A 45 8.90 -7.12 -13.74
CA ARG A 45 9.55 -8.30 -13.20
C ARG A 45 8.56 -9.37 -12.74
N LEU A 46 7.48 -8.98 -12.09
CA LEU A 46 6.52 -9.91 -11.54
C LEU A 46 5.58 -10.49 -12.58
N SER A 47 5.21 -9.74 -13.62
CA SER A 47 4.39 -10.28 -14.71
C SER A 47 5.08 -11.42 -15.45
N GLY A 48 6.40 -11.38 -15.58
CA GLY A 48 7.18 -12.49 -16.14
C GLY A 48 7.20 -13.75 -15.27
N VAL A 49 7.08 -13.61 -13.96
CA VAL A 49 7.11 -14.71 -12.99
C VAL A 49 5.70 -15.24 -12.71
N VAL A 50 4.77 -14.33 -12.43
CA VAL A 50 3.38 -14.67 -12.03
C VAL A 50 2.56 -15.12 -13.23
N ARG A 51 2.82 -14.62 -14.47
CA ARG A 51 2.02 -14.89 -15.67
C ARG A 51 0.54 -14.71 -15.39
N PRO A 52 0.08 -13.48 -15.12
CA PRO A 52 -1.27 -13.23 -14.63
C PRO A 52 -2.34 -13.69 -15.62
N GLU A 53 -3.37 -14.32 -15.09
CA GLU A 53 -4.53 -14.80 -15.84
C GLU A 53 -5.72 -13.84 -15.73
N VAL A 54 -5.79 -13.10 -14.62
CA VAL A 54 -6.89 -12.17 -14.36
C VAL A 54 -6.37 -10.86 -13.75
N TRP A 55 -7.15 -9.81 -13.97
CA TRP A 55 -6.99 -8.53 -13.30
C TRP A 55 -8.07 -8.39 -12.23
N VAL A 56 -7.67 -8.07 -11.02
CA VAL A 56 -8.57 -7.83 -9.89
C VAL A 56 -8.46 -6.35 -9.51
N VAL A 57 -9.59 -5.66 -9.51
CA VAL A 57 -9.70 -4.29 -9.00
C VAL A 57 -10.54 -4.34 -7.75
N ASP A 58 -10.00 -3.87 -6.64
CA ASP A 58 -10.66 -3.94 -5.34
C ASP A 58 -10.34 -2.70 -4.50
N ASP A 59 -11.23 -2.37 -3.56
CA ASP A 59 -10.99 -1.31 -2.61
C ASP A 59 -10.43 -1.85 -1.28
N VAL A 60 -9.58 -1.07 -0.67
CA VAL A 60 -9.03 -1.35 0.65
C VAL A 60 -9.22 -0.16 1.57
N SER A 61 -9.71 -0.41 2.77
CA SER A 61 -10.00 0.62 3.75
C SER A 61 -8.98 0.64 4.88
N PHE A 62 -8.51 1.83 5.22
CA PHE A 62 -7.55 2.06 6.30
C PHE A 62 -8.23 2.88 7.41
N PRO A 63 -8.68 2.26 8.53
CA PRO A 63 -9.25 2.98 9.67
C PRO A 63 -8.27 4.04 10.20
N LYS A 64 -8.79 5.21 10.52
CA LYS A 64 -8.01 6.34 11.05
C LYS A 64 -8.66 6.91 12.32
N CYS A 65 -7.83 7.29 13.27
CA CYS A 65 -8.28 7.99 14.48
C CYS A 65 -8.45 9.50 14.27
N GLY A 66 -7.63 10.09 13.37
CA GLY A 66 -7.65 11.53 13.06
C GLY A 66 -8.29 11.84 11.72
N THR A 67 -8.47 13.13 11.43
CA THR A 67 -9.08 13.66 10.20
C THR A 67 -8.07 14.35 9.28
N ALA A 68 -6.83 14.51 9.70
CA ALA A 68 -5.81 15.31 8.97
C ALA A 68 -5.13 14.57 7.81
N SER A 69 -5.31 13.26 7.66
CA SER A 69 -4.72 12.53 6.52
C SER A 69 -5.59 12.72 5.27
N VAL A 70 -4.96 12.95 4.13
CA VAL A 70 -5.64 13.18 2.84
C VAL A 70 -6.63 12.05 2.54
N GLY A 71 -7.84 12.40 2.12
CA GLY A 71 -8.90 11.44 1.77
C GLY A 71 -9.59 10.76 2.97
N VAL A 72 -9.31 11.18 4.20
CA VAL A 72 -10.02 10.67 5.38
C VAL A 72 -11.41 11.27 5.47
N ALA A 73 -12.41 10.42 5.52
CA ALA A 73 -13.81 10.81 5.74
C ALA A 73 -14.57 9.72 6.49
N ARG A 74 -15.77 10.05 6.99
CA ARG A 74 -16.70 9.08 7.54
C ARG A 74 -17.46 8.36 6.42
N GLN A 75 -16.83 7.34 5.88
CA GLN A 75 -17.32 6.55 4.75
C GLN A 75 -17.43 5.06 5.10
N TYR A 76 -17.90 4.23 4.18
CA TYR A 76 -17.91 2.78 4.40
C TYR A 76 -16.47 2.28 4.53
N CYS A 77 -16.21 1.52 5.56
CA CYS A 77 -14.90 0.96 5.85
C CYS A 77 -15.00 -0.56 5.84
N GLY A 78 -14.58 -1.20 4.75
CA GLY A 78 -14.64 -2.65 4.58
C GLY A 78 -13.87 -3.41 5.68
N ALA A 79 -12.78 -2.84 6.19
CA ALA A 79 -11.99 -3.45 7.27
C ALA A 79 -12.77 -3.64 8.59
N VAL A 80 -13.85 -2.88 8.82
CA VAL A 80 -14.70 -2.98 10.03
C VAL A 80 -16.17 -3.25 9.70
N GLY A 81 -16.51 -3.39 8.42
CA GLY A 81 -17.85 -3.74 7.96
C GLY A 81 -18.94 -2.67 8.21
N LYS A 82 -18.57 -1.42 8.46
CA LYS A 82 -19.51 -0.32 8.76
C LYS A 82 -18.92 1.04 8.38
N ARG A 83 -19.76 2.09 8.44
CA ARG A 83 -19.28 3.46 8.28
C ARG A 83 -18.39 3.86 9.44
N ALA A 84 -17.14 4.22 9.11
CA ALA A 84 -16.13 4.64 10.07
C ALA A 84 -15.26 5.74 9.46
N ASN A 85 -14.46 6.39 10.29
CA ASN A 85 -13.44 7.32 9.85
C ASN A 85 -12.29 6.54 9.21
N CYS A 86 -12.12 6.63 7.90
CA CYS A 86 -11.11 5.85 7.17
C CYS A 86 -10.65 6.55 5.90
N GLN A 87 -9.48 6.15 5.41
CA GLN A 87 -9.08 6.34 4.01
C GLN A 87 -9.51 5.12 3.21
N VAL A 88 -9.81 5.30 1.94
CA VAL A 88 -10.06 4.21 0.99
C VAL A 88 -9.10 4.37 -0.18
N ALA A 89 -8.48 3.28 -0.59
CA ALA A 89 -7.68 3.23 -1.80
C ALA A 89 -8.19 2.10 -2.69
N VAL A 90 -8.19 2.34 -3.99
CA VAL A 90 -8.46 1.32 -5.01
C VAL A 90 -7.13 0.73 -5.46
N SER A 91 -7.04 -0.56 -5.51
CA SER A 91 -5.87 -1.30 -5.98
C SER A 91 -6.19 -2.12 -7.23
N ALA A 92 -5.22 -2.24 -8.12
CA ALA A 92 -5.25 -3.15 -9.26
C ALA A 92 -4.20 -4.25 -9.06
N HIS A 93 -4.64 -5.50 -9.14
CA HIS A 93 -3.79 -6.66 -8.96
C HIS A 93 -3.76 -7.50 -10.23
N ALA A 94 -2.60 -8.05 -10.54
CA ALA A 94 -2.46 -9.16 -11.47
C ALA A 94 -2.45 -10.46 -10.66
N ALA A 95 -3.31 -11.41 -11.00
CA ALA A 95 -3.51 -12.60 -10.19
C ALA A 95 -3.57 -13.90 -11.03
N THR A 96 -3.22 -14.98 -10.35
CA THR A 96 -3.44 -16.38 -10.75
C THR A 96 -4.12 -17.10 -9.60
N ASP A 97 -4.42 -18.37 -9.75
CA ASP A 97 -4.95 -19.22 -8.66
C ASP A 97 -4.03 -19.28 -7.43
N THR A 98 -2.73 -19.07 -7.60
CA THR A 98 -1.73 -19.28 -6.55
C THR A 98 -1.00 -18.02 -6.11
N ALA A 99 -1.10 -16.93 -6.86
CA ALA A 99 -0.35 -15.71 -6.59
C ALA A 99 -1.13 -14.44 -6.98
N SER A 100 -0.93 -13.38 -6.21
CA SER A 100 -1.46 -12.05 -6.52
C SER A 100 -0.38 -11.00 -6.30
N CYS A 101 -0.28 -10.07 -7.24
CA CYS A 101 0.67 -8.97 -7.20
C CYS A 101 -0.05 -7.64 -7.35
N PRO A 102 -0.01 -6.75 -6.36
CA PRO A 102 -0.51 -5.40 -6.51
C PRO A 102 0.39 -4.62 -7.49
N LEU A 103 -0.21 -4.03 -8.51
CA LEU A 103 0.49 -3.29 -9.55
C LEU A 103 0.32 -1.78 -9.42
N ASN A 104 -0.82 -1.35 -8.92
CA ASN A 104 -1.12 0.08 -8.77
C ASN A 104 -2.10 0.33 -7.62
N TRP A 105 -2.04 1.55 -7.09
CA TRP A 105 -2.89 2.03 -6.01
C TRP A 105 -3.31 3.46 -6.29
N GLN A 106 -4.59 3.74 -6.10
CA GLN A 106 -5.13 5.10 -6.21
C GLN A 106 -5.92 5.43 -4.96
N LEU A 107 -5.54 6.51 -4.28
CA LEU A 107 -6.31 7.01 -3.15
C LEU A 107 -7.65 7.56 -3.64
N TYR A 108 -8.74 7.13 -3.02
CA TYR A 108 -10.05 7.72 -3.22
C TYR A 108 -10.15 9.04 -2.44
N LEU A 109 -10.53 10.09 -3.16
CA LEU A 109 -10.77 11.40 -2.56
C LEU A 109 -12.30 11.64 -2.49
N PRO A 110 -12.88 11.68 -1.30
CA PRO A 110 -14.28 12.10 -1.12
C PRO A 110 -14.51 13.54 -1.59
N ARG A 111 -15.77 13.89 -1.85
CA ARG A 111 -16.13 15.24 -2.38
C ARG A 111 -15.66 16.40 -1.51
N GLU A 112 -15.55 16.18 -0.20
CA GLU A 112 -15.12 17.16 0.78
C GLU A 112 -13.59 17.42 0.77
N TRP A 113 -12.86 16.69 -0.05
CA TRP A 113 -11.42 16.82 -0.29
C TRP A 113 -11.13 17.40 -1.67
#